data_fe57bcad0ddc4a169287bc2b30dba730
#
_entry.id   fe57bcad0ddc4a169287bc2b30dba730
#
_cell.length_a   1.000
_cell.length_b   1.000
_cell.length_c   1.000
_cell.angle_alpha   90.00
_cell.angle_beta   90.00
_cell.angle_gamma   90.00
#
_symmetry.space_group_name_H-M   'P 1'
#
loop_
_entity.id
_entity.type
_entity.pdbx_description
1 polymer ?
#
loop_
_entity_poly.entity_id
_entity_poly.type
_entity_poly.pdbx_seq_one_letter_code
_entity_poly.pdbx_strand_id
1 'polypeptide(L)'
;MIRELCEYIETNTSFIVGTDLSAISVDSDRIDRCVVVTEPAPGLVDGLLTDKRQIPLTAYSRALTKFTARGDAYTVFNLLHGATQISIGPIGSGAIYVCNIECRTPYYMGMDETNRRHQFAMPFDVNVTNML
;
A
#
# COMPACT_ATOMS: atom_id res chain seq x y z
N MET A 1 4.87 -7.38 -7.40
CA MET A 1 5.32 -6.47 -6.34
C MET A 1 4.21 -6.02 -5.40
N ILE A 2 3.08 -5.53 -5.93
CA ILE A 2 1.97 -5.08 -5.08
C ILE A 2 1.37 -6.21 -4.24
N ARG A 3 1.22 -7.39 -4.80
CA ARG A 3 0.68 -8.55 -4.07
C ARG A 3 1.57 -8.94 -2.88
N GLU A 4 2.86 -8.99 -3.12
CA GLU A 4 3.87 -9.30 -2.10
C GLU A 4 3.86 -8.25 -1.00
N LEU A 5 3.71 -6.97 -1.35
CA LEU A 5 3.59 -5.88 -0.40
C LEU A 5 2.30 -6.00 0.42
N CYS A 6 1.19 -6.34 -0.20
CA CYS A 6 -0.08 -6.56 0.51
C CYS A 6 0.04 -7.72 1.50
N GLU A 7 0.71 -8.81 1.14
CA GLU A 7 0.97 -9.90 2.09
C GLU A 7 1.86 -9.47 3.25
N TYR A 8 2.85 -8.62 2.99
CA TYR A 8 3.66 -8.04 4.05
C TYR A 8 2.81 -7.21 5.02
N ILE A 9 1.90 -6.41 4.49
CA ILE A 9 0.96 -5.62 5.32
C ILE A 9 0.04 -6.55 6.11
N GLU A 10 -0.51 -7.59 5.48
CA GLU A 10 -1.35 -8.56 6.16
C GLU A 10 -0.64 -9.25 7.33
N THR A 11 0.61 -9.65 7.11
CA THR A 11 1.41 -10.33 8.13
C THR A 11 1.67 -9.46 9.35
N ASN A 12 1.80 -8.16 9.17
CA ASN A 12 2.21 -7.21 10.21
C ASN A 12 1.07 -6.33 10.74
N THR A 13 -0.15 -6.51 10.26
CA THR A 13 -1.34 -5.78 10.71
C THR A 13 -2.52 -6.73 10.88
N SER A 14 -3.68 -6.19 11.25
CA SER A 14 -4.91 -6.97 11.31
C SER A 14 -5.69 -7.01 10.00
N PHE A 15 -5.20 -6.35 8.94
CA PHE A 15 -5.86 -6.38 7.63
C PHE A 15 -5.69 -7.75 6.98
N ILE A 16 -6.71 -8.18 6.25
CA ILE A 16 -6.75 -9.48 5.58
C ILE A 16 -6.94 -9.27 4.08
N VAL A 17 -5.99 -9.76 3.29
CA VAL A 17 -6.04 -9.69 1.83
C VAL A 17 -7.30 -10.41 1.32
N GLY A 18 -8.06 -9.73 0.47
CA GLY A 18 -9.32 -10.23 -0.06
C GLY A 18 -10.53 -9.88 0.78
N THR A 19 -10.36 -9.41 2.01
CA THR A 19 -11.44 -8.99 2.91
C THR A 19 -11.47 -7.47 3.07
N ASP A 20 -10.46 -6.89 3.70
CA ASP A 20 -10.36 -5.45 3.93
C ASP A 20 -9.05 -4.84 3.40
N LEU A 21 -8.25 -5.62 2.71
CA LEU A 21 -7.02 -5.19 2.05
C LEU A 21 -7.01 -5.71 0.63
N SER A 22 -6.84 -4.84 -0.35
CA SER A 22 -6.85 -5.19 -1.77
C SER A 22 -5.67 -4.58 -2.50
N ALA A 23 -5.23 -5.27 -3.55
CA ALA A 23 -4.30 -4.73 -4.51
C ALA A 23 -5.05 -4.22 -5.74
N ILE A 24 -4.64 -3.05 -6.25
CA ILE A 24 -5.05 -2.47 -7.54
C ILE A 24 -6.44 -1.84 -7.52
N SER A 25 -7.47 -2.53 -7.06
CA SER A 25 -8.82 -1.97 -7.08
C SER A 25 -9.67 -2.49 -5.94
N VAL A 26 -10.69 -1.69 -5.58
CA VAL A 26 -11.73 -2.05 -4.63
C VAL A 26 -13.04 -2.24 -5.37
N ASP A 27 -13.77 -3.29 -5.02
CA ASP A 27 -15.19 -3.35 -5.32
C ASP A 27 -15.88 -2.30 -4.44
N SER A 28 -16.21 -1.15 -5.04
CA SER A 28 -16.68 0.03 -4.34
C SER A 28 -18.01 -0.16 -3.63
N ASP A 29 -18.78 -1.19 -4.00
CA ASP A 29 -20.15 -1.35 -3.52
C ASP A 29 -20.27 -2.25 -2.28
N ARG A 30 -19.24 -3.02 -1.96
CA ARG A 30 -19.35 -4.09 -0.96
C ARG A 30 -18.79 -3.78 0.42
N ILE A 31 -17.72 -2.98 0.52
CA ILE A 31 -16.98 -2.87 1.77
C ILE A 31 -16.87 -1.41 2.18
N ASP A 32 -17.42 -1.10 3.37
CA ASP A 32 -17.34 0.26 3.92
C ASP A 32 -15.95 0.58 4.45
N ARG A 33 -15.28 -0.40 5.03
CA ARG A 33 -13.93 -0.24 5.62
C ARG A 33 -12.93 -1.10 4.86
N CYS A 34 -11.95 -0.45 4.23
CA CYS A 34 -10.91 -1.17 3.50
C CYS A 34 -9.67 -0.31 3.26
N VAL A 35 -8.58 -1.00 2.94
CA VAL A 35 -7.34 -0.40 2.48
C VAL A 35 -7.04 -0.96 1.09
N VAL A 36 -6.65 -0.09 0.16
CA VAL A 36 -6.28 -0.46 -1.21
C VAL A 36 -4.92 0.10 -1.54
N VAL A 37 -4.05 -0.74 -2.07
CA VAL A 37 -2.75 -0.33 -2.58
C VAL A 37 -2.80 -0.32 -4.10
N THR A 38 -2.51 0.83 -4.69
CA THR A 38 -2.56 1.01 -6.14
C THR A 38 -1.25 1.55 -6.68
N GLU A 39 -1.03 1.34 -7.96
CA GLU A 39 0.12 1.87 -8.70
C GLU A 39 -0.37 2.96 -9.65
N PRO A 40 -0.32 4.25 -9.23
CA PRO A 40 -0.90 5.34 -10.01
C PRO A 40 -0.09 5.70 -11.25
N ALA A 41 1.20 5.34 -11.28
CA ALA A 41 2.08 5.69 -12.40
C ALA A 41 3.15 4.60 -12.56
N PRO A 42 3.77 4.50 -13.75
CA PRO A 42 4.91 3.61 -13.94
C PRO A 42 6.06 3.98 -13.01
N GLY A 43 6.75 2.99 -12.47
CA GLY A 43 7.95 3.19 -11.69
C GLY A 43 9.15 3.58 -12.56
N LEU A 44 10.15 4.18 -11.92
CA LEU A 44 11.41 4.51 -12.57
C LEU A 44 12.38 3.35 -12.45
N VAL A 45 13.06 3.03 -13.55
CA VAL A 45 14.12 2.03 -13.57
C VAL A 45 15.45 2.76 -13.69
N ASP A 46 16.42 2.40 -12.84
CA ASP A 46 17.77 2.93 -12.94
C ASP A 46 18.39 2.44 -14.27
N GLY A 47 18.79 3.38 -15.13
CA GLY A 47 19.36 3.06 -16.44
C GLY A 47 20.70 2.33 -16.39
N LEU A 48 21.39 2.38 -15.25
CA LEU A 48 22.69 1.71 -15.05
C LEU A 48 22.54 0.40 -14.31
N LEU A 49 21.48 0.25 -13.47
CA LEU A 49 21.25 -0.89 -12.61
C LEU A 49 19.83 -1.38 -12.81
N THR A 50 19.67 -2.37 -13.67
CA THR A 50 18.35 -2.82 -14.11
C THR A 50 17.54 -3.53 -13.04
N ASP A 51 18.17 -3.98 -11.96
CA ASP A 51 17.52 -4.61 -10.82
C ASP A 51 17.06 -3.60 -9.75
N LYS A 52 17.44 -2.34 -9.87
CA LYS A 52 17.04 -1.28 -8.93
C LYS A 52 15.92 -0.45 -9.52
N ARG A 53 14.83 -0.32 -8.77
CA ARG A 53 13.65 0.40 -9.21
C ARG A 53 13.06 1.23 -8.08
N GLN A 54 12.55 2.39 -8.45
CA GLN A 54 11.68 3.18 -7.58
C GLN A 54 10.25 3.01 -8.08
N ILE A 55 9.38 2.51 -7.24
CA ILE A 55 7.98 2.23 -7.60
C ILE A 55 7.09 3.14 -6.76
N PRO A 56 6.46 4.16 -7.36
CA PRO A 56 5.49 5.00 -6.65
C PRO A 56 4.18 4.24 -6.49
N LEU A 57 3.70 4.16 -5.26
CA LEU A 57 2.45 3.51 -4.93
C LEU A 57 1.60 4.47 -4.09
N THR A 58 0.31 4.20 -4.01
CA THR A 58 -0.59 4.92 -3.10
C THR A 58 -1.44 3.91 -2.35
N ALA A 59 -1.50 4.06 -1.04
CA ALA A 59 -2.45 3.35 -0.20
C ALA A 59 -3.64 4.27 0.07
N TYR A 60 -4.83 3.77 -0.18
CA TYR A 60 -6.07 4.45 0.15
C TYR A 60 -6.74 3.72 1.29
N SER A 61 -7.19 4.45 2.30
CA SER A 61 -8.08 3.91 3.33
C SER A 61 -9.46 4.52 3.18
N ARG A 62 -10.47 3.73 3.52
CA ARG A 62 -11.87 4.14 3.42
C ARG A 62 -12.64 3.58 4.60
N ALA A 63 -13.51 4.38 5.21
CA ALA A 63 -14.38 3.93 6.29
C ALA A 63 -15.57 4.88 6.45
N LEU A 64 -16.58 4.44 7.18
CA LEU A 64 -17.78 5.24 7.45
C LEU A 64 -17.51 6.40 8.40
N THR A 65 -16.45 6.34 9.21
CA THR A 65 -16.03 7.44 10.07
C THR A 65 -14.65 7.94 9.65
N LYS A 66 -14.46 9.26 9.73
CA LYS A 66 -13.17 9.87 9.42
C LYS A 66 -12.07 9.36 10.35
N PHE A 67 -12.40 9.15 11.62
CA PHE A 67 -11.46 8.65 12.62
C PHE A 67 -10.93 7.26 12.24
N THR A 68 -11.82 6.34 11.84
CA THR A 68 -11.43 4.98 11.44
C THR A 68 -10.58 5.00 10.16
N ALA A 69 -10.99 5.76 9.16
CA ALA A 69 -10.24 5.86 7.91
C ALA A 69 -8.83 6.42 8.17
N ARG A 70 -8.72 7.45 9.01
CA ARG A 70 -7.43 8.02 9.39
C ARG A 70 -6.58 7.01 10.16
N GLY A 71 -7.17 6.30 11.10
CA GLY A 71 -6.46 5.27 11.88
C GLY A 71 -5.90 4.18 11.00
N ASP A 72 -6.66 3.71 10.03
CA ASP A 72 -6.21 2.68 9.09
C ASP A 72 -5.07 3.19 8.20
N ALA A 73 -5.16 4.43 7.72
CA ALA A 73 -4.09 5.05 6.94
C ALA A 73 -2.78 5.14 7.75
N TYR A 74 -2.88 5.56 9.01
CA TYR A 74 -1.70 5.65 9.88
C TYR A 74 -1.17 4.29 10.32
N THR A 75 -2.01 3.26 10.39
CA THR A 75 -1.54 1.89 10.64
C THR A 75 -0.58 1.46 9.53
N VAL A 76 -0.96 1.68 8.28
CA VAL A 76 -0.09 1.38 7.14
C VAL A 76 1.13 2.29 7.12
N PHE A 77 0.95 3.58 7.37
CA PHE A 77 2.04 4.54 7.44
C PHE A 77 3.09 4.13 8.48
N ASN A 78 2.67 3.78 9.68
CA ASN A 78 3.58 3.40 10.76
C ASN A 78 4.32 2.10 10.47
N LEU A 79 3.71 1.19 9.73
CA LEU A 79 4.37 -0.05 9.31
C LEU A 79 5.42 0.22 8.23
N LEU A 80 5.10 1.02 7.22
CA LEU A 80 5.91 1.14 6.01
C LEU A 80 6.93 2.27 6.07
N HIS A 81 6.60 3.39 6.71
CA HIS A 81 7.47 4.56 6.71
C HIS A 81 8.80 4.27 7.40
N GLY A 82 9.88 4.52 6.69
CA GLY A 82 11.23 4.31 7.20
C GLY A 82 11.66 2.84 7.21
N ALA A 83 10.86 1.93 6.66
CA ALA A 83 11.27 0.54 6.53
C ALA A 83 12.50 0.45 5.63
N THR A 84 13.53 -0.22 6.13
CA THR A 84 14.86 -0.27 5.49
C THR A 84 15.31 -1.71 5.36
N GLN A 85 15.78 -2.11 4.17
CA GLN A 85 16.31 -3.45 3.91
C GLN A 85 15.31 -4.57 4.27
N ILE A 86 14.01 -4.30 4.07
CA ILE A 86 12.99 -5.32 4.31
C ILE A 86 12.87 -6.22 3.10
N SER A 87 12.53 -7.49 3.35
CA SER A 87 12.26 -8.46 2.30
C SER A 87 10.76 -8.68 2.19
N ILE A 88 10.19 -8.51 1.00
CA ILE A 88 8.79 -8.78 0.72
C ILE A 88 8.67 -9.89 -0.32
N GLY A 89 7.70 -10.79 -0.12
CA GLY A 89 7.59 -12.03 -0.89
C GLY A 89 8.42 -13.15 -0.26
N PRO A 90 8.49 -14.32 -0.94
CA PRO A 90 7.82 -14.60 -2.20
C PRO A 90 6.35 -14.99 -2.02
N ILE A 91 5.57 -14.90 -3.10
CA ILE A 91 4.30 -15.59 -3.20
C ILE A 91 4.55 -16.86 -4.01
N GLY A 92 4.43 -18.01 -3.35
CA GLY A 92 4.76 -19.28 -3.97
C GLY A 92 6.23 -19.33 -4.41
N SER A 93 6.48 -19.54 -5.70
CA SER A 93 7.82 -19.53 -6.30
C SER A 93 8.22 -18.18 -6.89
N GLY A 94 7.53 -17.10 -6.51
CA GLY A 94 7.78 -15.76 -7.03
C GLY A 94 9.07 -15.15 -6.48
N ALA A 95 9.32 -13.91 -6.92
CA ALA A 95 10.51 -13.17 -6.52
C ALA A 95 10.44 -12.65 -5.09
N ILE A 96 11.60 -12.52 -4.47
CA ILE A 96 11.78 -11.81 -3.21
C ILE A 96 12.36 -10.43 -3.52
N TYR A 97 11.72 -9.38 -3.00
CA TYR A 97 12.17 -8.01 -3.20
C TYR A 97 12.78 -7.48 -1.91
N VAL A 98 14.01 -7.00 -1.99
CA VAL A 98 14.65 -6.28 -0.88
C VAL A 98 14.48 -4.80 -1.16
N CYS A 99 13.87 -4.08 -0.24
CA CYS A 99 13.49 -2.71 -0.51
C CYS A 99 13.54 -1.80 0.72
N ASN A 100 13.56 -0.51 0.43
CA ASN A 100 13.39 0.56 1.40
C ASN A 100 12.10 1.32 1.03
N ILE A 101 11.33 1.74 2.02
CA ILE A 101 10.05 2.40 1.79
C ILE A 101 10.05 3.77 2.46
N GLU A 102 9.70 4.79 1.69
CA GLU A 102 9.49 6.16 2.16
C GLU A 102 8.04 6.55 1.92
N CYS A 103 7.34 6.93 2.97
CA CYS A 103 5.94 7.34 2.91
C CYS A 103 5.80 8.83 3.13
N ARG A 104 4.83 9.42 2.45
CA ARG A 104 4.35 10.76 2.77
C ARG A 104 3.22 10.65 3.79
N THR A 105 3.02 11.71 4.57
CA THR A 105 1.95 11.75 5.57
C THR A 105 0.60 11.51 4.92
N PRO A 106 -0.25 10.64 5.49
CA PRO A 106 -1.61 10.45 5.00
C PRO A 106 -2.39 11.76 5.01
N TYR A 107 -3.21 11.97 3.99
CA TYR A 107 -4.04 13.16 3.90
C TYR A 107 -5.50 12.80 3.57
N TYR A 108 -6.41 13.65 4.05
CA TYR A 108 -7.84 13.46 3.85
C TYR A 108 -8.24 13.84 2.42
N MET A 109 -8.93 12.95 1.74
CA MET A 109 -9.42 13.18 0.38
C MET A 109 -10.85 13.67 0.32
N GLY A 110 -11.60 13.57 1.40
CA GLY A 110 -13.00 13.92 1.43
C GLY A 110 -13.90 12.73 1.67
N MET A 111 -15.19 12.99 1.60
CA MET A 111 -16.23 12.00 1.80
C MET A 111 -16.94 11.73 0.49
N ASP A 112 -17.15 10.45 0.17
CA ASP A 112 -18.07 10.04 -0.88
C ASP A 112 -19.50 10.25 -0.40
N GLU A 113 -20.21 11.20 -1.00
CA GLU A 113 -21.56 11.57 -0.58
C GLU A 113 -22.57 10.43 -0.78
N THR A 114 -22.38 9.60 -1.79
CA THR A 114 -23.32 8.50 -2.10
C THR A 114 -23.30 7.44 -1.01
N ASN A 115 -22.11 7.02 -0.58
CA ASN A 115 -21.94 5.96 0.40
C ASN A 115 -21.50 6.46 1.78
N ARG A 116 -21.29 7.76 1.92
CA ARG A 116 -20.83 8.42 3.16
C ARG A 116 -19.55 7.84 3.72
N ARG A 117 -18.63 7.48 2.84
CA ARG A 117 -17.33 6.91 3.21
C ARG A 117 -16.26 7.98 3.16
N HIS A 118 -15.52 8.13 4.25
CA HIS A 118 -14.36 9.01 4.32
C HIS A 118 -13.13 8.30 3.75
N GLN A 119 -12.31 9.04 3.01
CA GLN A 119 -11.11 8.48 2.37
C GLN A 119 -9.87 9.26 2.75
N PHE A 120 -8.79 8.52 2.99
CA PHE A 120 -7.44 9.05 3.12
C PHE A 120 -6.55 8.43 2.06
N ALA A 121 -5.56 9.19 1.61
CA ALA A 121 -4.53 8.70 0.69
C ALA A 121 -3.16 8.86 1.34
N MET A 122 -2.30 7.89 1.08
CA MET A 122 -0.91 7.91 1.52
C MET A 122 -0.01 7.50 0.36
N PRO A 123 0.57 8.47 -0.35
CA PRO A 123 1.57 8.17 -1.36
C PRO A 123 2.86 7.66 -0.72
N PHE A 124 3.50 6.70 -1.34
CA PHE A 124 4.80 6.21 -0.89
C PHE A 124 5.61 5.65 -2.04
N ASP A 125 6.91 5.60 -1.84
CA ASP A 125 7.85 5.05 -2.81
C ASP A 125 8.48 3.78 -2.24
N VAL A 126 8.45 2.73 -3.03
CA VAL A 126 9.18 1.49 -2.73
C VAL A 126 10.43 1.48 -3.59
N ASN A 127 11.58 1.61 -2.95
CA ASN A 127 12.87 1.58 -3.62
C ASN A 127 13.42 0.16 -3.55
N VAL A 128 13.27 -0.58 -4.63
CA VAL A 128 13.78 -1.95 -4.73
C VAL A 128 15.28 -1.89 -4.96
N THR A 129 16.04 -2.40 -4.01
CA THR A 129 17.51 -2.42 -4.08
C THR A 129 18.06 -3.75 -4.59
N ASN A 130 17.28 -4.82 -4.45
CA ASN A 130 17.65 -6.14 -4.95
C ASN A 130 16.40 -6.98 -5.18
N MET A 131 16.48 -7.92 -6.12
CA MET A 131 15.44 -8.88 -6.41
C MET A 131 16.06 -10.26 -6.48
N LEU A 132 15.62 -11.14 -5.60
CA LEU A 132 16.17 -12.49 -5.46
C LEU A 132 15.25 -13.57 -6.05
#